data_55a75e65de83c6eda294840d882f6100
#
_entry.id   55a75e65de83c6eda294840d882f6100
#
_cell.length_a   1.000
_cell.length_b   1.000
_cell.length_c   1.000
_cell.angle_alpha   90.00
_cell.angle_beta   90.00
_cell.angle_gamma   90.00
#
_symmetry.space_group_name_H-M   'P 1'
#
loop_
_entity.id
_entity.type
_entity.pdbx_description
1 polymer ?
#
loop_
_entity_poly.entity_id
_entity_poly.type
_entity_poly.pdbx_seq_one_letter_code
_entity_poly.pdbx_strand_id
1 'polypeptide(L)'
;MSASGAGVDALLRLSWRPFSFVLPTALVTAHGAVSERCGWLLRLENGEGRVGWGEAAPLLLAPNPRALACPLAAAALADLGPVRSRLELERLLPSLPLALGFALGSALAELEGRVGPGAGGWRPAPPAAWLLPAGEPALAAVDQLLDAQGTLRPGLTFKWKVAAAADGLERAVLEGLLDRLRPPDRLRLDANGGWDRATAARWADRLEDEPRLEWLEQPLPPEDGEGLWALAARLPVALDESLRADPGLCHRWPGWQVRRPAIEGDPRPLLAQLTEGVPWLMVSTALETGLGRRWIDHLAALQAQGPTPTAPGLAPGWSPEGPLFASDPERVWEAVA
;
A
#
# COMPACT_ATOMS: atom_id res chain seq x y z
N MET A 1 -8.77 38.89 14.39
CA MET A 1 -8.99 37.94 15.51
C MET A 1 -7.86 36.94 15.46
N SER A 2 -6.96 36.98 16.45
CA SER A 2 -5.69 36.29 16.45
C SER A 2 -5.89 34.78 16.53
N ALA A 3 -5.35 34.05 15.55
CA ALA A 3 -5.14 32.61 15.67
C ALA A 3 -4.15 32.41 16.83
N SER A 4 -4.67 31.90 17.95
CA SER A 4 -3.85 31.50 19.10
C SER A 4 -2.91 30.41 18.65
N GLY A 5 -1.60 30.67 18.72
CA GLY A 5 -0.56 29.67 18.55
C GLY A 5 -0.77 28.55 19.57
N ALA A 6 -1.42 27.48 19.16
CA ALA A 6 -1.39 26.21 19.86
C ALA A 6 0.08 25.78 19.88
N GLY A 7 0.72 25.90 21.05
CA GLY A 7 2.15 25.92 21.21
C GLY A 7 2.86 24.73 20.58
N VAL A 8 3.92 25.03 19.87
CA VAL A 8 4.91 24.09 19.29
C VAL A 8 5.48 23.13 20.34
N ASP A 9 5.26 23.38 21.62
CA ASP A 9 5.74 22.66 22.83
C ASP A 9 4.65 21.86 23.56
N ALA A 10 3.45 21.67 22.96
CA ALA A 10 2.41 20.88 23.62
C ALA A 10 2.89 19.44 23.87
N LEU A 11 2.78 19.00 25.13
CA LEU A 11 3.08 17.63 25.51
C LEU A 11 1.97 16.69 25.00
N LEU A 12 2.39 15.60 24.41
CA LEU A 12 1.55 14.54 23.89
C LEU A 12 1.81 13.25 24.67
N ARG A 13 0.75 12.54 25.01
CA ARG A 13 0.83 11.23 25.65
C ARG A 13 0.76 10.15 24.60
N LEU A 14 1.77 9.26 24.60
CA LEU A 14 1.84 8.09 23.73
C LEU A 14 1.41 6.85 24.51
N SER A 15 0.60 6.02 23.88
CA SER A 15 0.27 4.67 24.33
C SER A 15 0.35 3.74 23.12
N TRP A 16 0.77 2.49 23.35
CA TRP A 16 0.86 1.50 22.27
C TRP A 16 0.48 0.12 22.78
N ARG A 17 -0.06 -0.70 21.87
CA ARG A 17 -0.47 -2.08 22.14
C ARG A 17 -0.02 -3.00 21.00
N PRO A 18 0.54 -4.18 21.30
CA PRO A 18 0.91 -5.14 20.26
C PRO A 18 -0.33 -5.78 19.67
N PHE A 19 -0.25 -6.13 18.38
CA PHE A 19 -1.27 -6.94 17.73
C PHE A 19 -0.64 -7.99 16.81
N SER A 20 -1.41 -9.03 16.51
CA SER A 20 -1.11 -9.96 15.42
C SER A 20 -2.40 -10.58 14.90
N PHE A 21 -2.38 -10.96 13.61
CA PHE A 21 -3.45 -11.69 12.97
C PHE A 21 -2.93 -12.55 11.82
N VAL A 22 -3.67 -13.60 11.49
CA VAL A 22 -3.41 -14.49 10.36
C VAL A 22 -4.24 -14.02 9.18
N LEU A 23 -3.64 -14.01 7.98
CA LEU A 23 -4.36 -13.70 6.75
C LEU A 23 -5.26 -14.87 6.35
N PRO A 24 -6.47 -14.63 5.81
CA PRO A 24 -7.36 -15.70 5.33
C PRO A 24 -6.71 -16.60 4.29
N THR A 25 -5.83 -16.02 3.47
CA THR A 25 -5.02 -16.71 2.47
C THR A 25 -3.61 -16.13 2.49
N ALA A 26 -2.60 -16.99 2.43
CA ALA A 26 -1.22 -16.51 2.37
C ALA A 26 -0.97 -15.73 1.08
N LEU A 27 -0.41 -14.54 1.19
CA LEU A 27 0.03 -13.74 0.05
C LEU A 27 1.38 -14.27 -0.44
N VAL A 28 1.39 -14.98 -1.55
CA VAL A 28 2.61 -15.48 -2.17
C VAL A 28 3.23 -14.39 -3.05
N THR A 29 4.53 -14.14 -2.86
CA THR A 29 5.34 -13.22 -3.66
C THR A 29 6.59 -13.92 -4.17
N ALA A 30 7.32 -13.33 -5.12
CA ALA A 30 8.63 -13.85 -5.55
C ALA A 30 9.66 -13.97 -4.41
N HIS A 31 9.47 -13.24 -3.30
CA HIS A 31 10.37 -13.21 -2.13
C HIS A 31 9.89 -14.06 -0.96
N GLY A 32 8.76 -14.76 -1.09
CA GLY A 32 8.20 -15.61 -0.04
C GLY A 32 6.70 -15.40 0.18
N ALA A 33 6.16 -16.08 1.19
CA ALA A 33 4.75 -16.02 1.56
C ALA A 33 4.56 -15.23 2.86
N VAL A 34 3.55 -14.34 2.87
CA VAL A 34 3.09 -13.65 4.07
C VAL A 34 1.76 -14.29 4.48
N SER A 35 1.75 -14.98 5.61
CA SER A 35 0.55 -15.61 6.20
C SER A 35 0.10 -14.92 7.49
N GLU A 36 0.95 -14.11 8.07
CA GLU A 36 0.69 -13.43 9.34
C GLU A 36 1.17 -11.98 9.29
N ARG A 37 0.44 -11.12 9.99
CA ARG A 37 0.82 -9.73 10.23
C ARG A 37 0.92 -9.49 11.74
N CYS A 38 1.92 -8.73 12.13
CA CYS A 38 2.08 -8.28 13.52
C CYS A 38 2.62 -6.85 13.55
N GLY A 39 2.38 -6.18 14.65
CA GLY A 39 2.81 -4.79 14.81
C GLY A 39 2.32 -4.18 16.11
N TRP A 40 2.19 -2.87 16.09
CA TRP A 40 1.78 -2.04 17.22
C TRP A 40 0.72 -1.04 16.78
N LEU A 41 -0.38 -0.97 17.54
CA LEU A 41 -1.30 0.15 17.48
C LEU A 41 -0.73 1.28 18.32
N LEU A 42 -0.86 2.52 17.84
CA LEU A 42 -0.41 3.73 18.51
C LEU A 42 -1.59 4.65 18.78
N ARG A 43 -1.65 5.18 20.00
CA ARG A 43 -2.61 6.21 20.43
C ARG A 43 -1.84 7.42 20.94
N LEU A 44 -2.08 8.57 20.33
CA LEU A 44 -1.47 9.83 20.67
C LEU A 44 -2.55 10.80 21.16
N GLU A 45 -2.40 11.34 22.37
CA GLU A 45 -3.40 12.20 23.01
C GLU A 45 -2.78 13.54 23.42
N ASN A 46 -3.49 14.62 23.15
CA ASN A 46 -3.11 15.95 23.59
C ASN A 46 -3.77 16.32 24.93
N GLY A 47 -3.36 17.46 25.52
CA GLY A 47 -3.90 17.94 26.78
C GLY A 47 -5.38 18.36 26.78
N GLU A 48 -6.00 18.44 25.59
CA GLU A 48 -7.44 18.72 25.40
C GLU A 48 -8.27 17.43 25.24
N GLY A 49 -7.63 16.25 25.35
CA GLY A 49 -8.28 14.95 25.19
C GLY A 49 -8.55 14.55 23.73
N ARG A 50 -8.03 15.30 22.74
CA ARG A 50 -8.09 14.85 21.35
C ARG A 50 -7.10 13.72 21.12
N VAL A 51 -7.51 12.73 20.32
CA VAL A 51 -6.74 11.51 20.05
C VAL A 51 -6.45 11.41 18.56
N GLY A 52 -5.22 11.06 18.25
CA GLY A 52 -4.79 10.60 16.94
C GLY A 52 -4.32 9.15 17.01
N TRP A 53 -4.53 8.40 15.95
CA TRP A 53 -4.29 6.97 15.91
C TRP A 53 -3.32 6.59 14.81
N GLY A 54 -2.53 5.54 15.06
CA GLY A 54 -1.61 5.00 14.09
C GLY A 54 -1.42 3.50 14.22
N GLU A 55 -0.83 2.92 13.19
CA GLU A 55 -0.48 1.52 13.11
C GLU A 55 0.94 1.36 12.60
N ALA A 56 1.79 0.66 13.34
CA ALA A 56 3.14 0.29 12.93
C ALA A 56 3.21 -1.20 12.64
N ALA A 57 3.02 -1.60 11.39
CA ALA A 57 3.02 -2.99 10.95
C ALA A 57 4.06 -3.22 9.84
N PRO A 58 5.35 -3.46 10.18
CA PRO A 58 6.37 -3.77 9.20
C PRO A 58 5.96 -4.96 8.32
N LEU A 59 6.18 -4.87 7.02
CA LEU A 59 6.00 -6.01 6.11
C LEU A 59 7.34 -6.71 5.96
N LEU A 60 7.53 -7.80 6.68
CA LEU A 60 8.73 -8.63 6.58
C LEU A 60 8.40 -9.96 5.90
N LEU A 61 9.14 -10.25 4.86
CA LEU A 61 9.14 -11.53 4.14
C LEU A 61 10.17 -12.46 4.79
N ALA A 62 9.96 -12.79 6.06
CA ALA A 62 10.85 -13.64 6.84
C ALA A 62 10.10 -14.86 7.38
N PRO A 63 10.79 -16.00 7.60
CA PRO A 63 10.18 -17.21 8.14
C PRO A 63 9.52 -17.01 9.51
N ASN A 64 9.93 -15.99 10.25
CA ASN A 64 9.32 -15.61 11.52
C ASN A 64 9.26 -14.09 11.64
N PRO A 65 8.23 -13.44 11.06
CA PRO A 65 8.10 -11.98 11.10
C PRO A 65 7.96 -11.43 12.53
N ARG A 66 7.36 -12.18 13.47
CA ARG A 66 7.27 -11.77 14.87
C ARG A 66 8.62 -11.61 15.53
N ALA A 67 9.58 -12.47 15.21
CA ALA A 67 10.91 -12.45 15.83
C ALA A 67 11.76 -11.26 15.39
N LEU A 68 11.51 -10.68 14.22
CA LEU A 68 12.34 -9.62 13.63
C LEU A 68 11.67 -8.23 13.64
N ALA A 69 10.38 -8.16 13.34
CA ALA A 69 9.67 -6.88 13.20
C ALA A 69 9.21 -6.28 14.52
N CYS A 70 8.67 -7.11 15.42
CA CYS A 70 8.16 -6.64 16.69
C CYS A 70 9.23 -6.09 17.63
N PRO A 71 10.44 -6.69 17.77
CA PRO A 71 11.47 -6.15 18.65
C PRO A 71 12.03 -4.79 18.22
N LEU A 72 12.24 -4.56 16.93
CA LEU A 72 12.75 -3.27 16.44
C LEU A 72 11.75 -2.14 16.67
N ALA A 73 10.46 -2.37 16.38
CA ALA A 73 9.42 -1.40 16.66
C ALA A 73 9.23 -1.21 18.17
N ALA A 74 9.32 -2.28 18.97
CA ALA A 74 9.23 -2.20 20.42
C ALA A 74 10.36 -1.37 21.04
N ALA A 75 11.61 -1.56 20.59
CA ALA A 75 12.75 -0.77 21.05
C ALA A 75 12.57 0.71 20.72
N ALA A 76 12.21 1.04 19.47
CA ALA A 76 11.99 2.40 19.05
C ALA A 76 10.81 3.07 19.82
N LEU A 77 9.73 2.34 20.12
CA LEU A 77 8.62 2.83 20.95
C LEU A 77 9.07 3.07 22.40
N ALA A 78 9.90 2.18 22.96
CA ALA A 78 10.45 2.37 24.30
C ALA A 78 11.35 3.62 24.38
N ASP A 79 12.14 3.88 23.34
CA ASP A 79 12.99 5.08 23.22
C ASP A 79 12.16 6.36 23.08
N LEU A 80 11.01 6.30 22.38
CA LEU A 80 10.08 7.42 22.33
C LEU A 80 9.50 7.74 23.71
N GLY A 81 9.24 6.73 24.54
CA GLY A 81 8.65 6.89 25.87
C GLY A 81 7.19 7.37 25.83
N PRO A 82 6.53 7.46 27.01
CA PRO A 82 5.09 7.69 27.09
C PRO A 82 4.67 9.16 26.95
N VAL A 83 5.60 10.11 27.02
CA VAL A 83 5.30 11.56 26.91
C VAL A 83 6.43 12.25 26.16
N ARG A 84 6.07 13.02 25.15
CA ARG A 84 6.97 13.85 24.35
C ARG A 84 6.29 15.14 23.94
N SER A 85 7.08 16.20 23.72
CA SER A 85 6.57 17.35 23.03
C SER A 85 6.34 17.06 21.55
N ARG A 86 5.38 17.75 20.94
CA ARG A 86 5.13 17.64 19.50
C ARG A 86 6.40 17.90 18.68
N LEU A 87 7.17 18.92 19.05
CA LEU A 87 8.39 19.29 18.34
C LEU A 87 9.45 18.18 18.37
N GLU A 88 9.60 17.47 19.50
CA GLU A 88 10.50 16.32 19.59
C GLU A 88 10.06 15.18 18.68
N LEU A 89 8.76 14.86 18.65
CA LEU A 89 8.22 13.83 17.77
C LEU A 89 8.45 14.17 16.29
N GLU A 90 8.24 15.41 15.88
CA GLU A 90 8.52 15.85 14.50
C GLU A 90 10.00 15.74 14.13
N ARG A 91 10.91 16.02 15.06
CA ARG A 91 12.37 15.87 14.82
C ARG A 91 12.81 14.42 14.72
N LEU A 92 12.18 13.52 15.48
CA LEU A 92 12.51 12.09 15.50
C LEU A 92 11.92 11.36 14.30
N LEU A 93 10.78 11.82 13.78
CA LEU A 93 10.02 11.16 12.74
C LEU A 93 10.84 10.67 11.54
N PRO A 94 11.74 11.48 10.94
CA PRO A 94 12.55 11.05 9.80
C PRO A 94 13.55 9.92 10.09
N SER A 95 13.89 9.68 11.37
CA SER A 95 14.83 8.65 11.79
C SER A 95 14.19 7.37 12.28
N LEU A 96 12.85 7.34 12.39
CA LEU A 96 12.13 6.17 12.86
C LEU A 96 12.09 5.06 11.80
N PRO A 97 11.96 3.79 12.23
CA PRO A 97 11.58 2.72 11.31
C PRO A 97 10.33 3.10 10.50
N LEU A 98 10.30 2.82 9.20
CA LEU A 98 9.28 3.32 8.28
C LEU A 98 7.84 3.06 8.75
N ALA A 99 7.53 1.85 9.21
CA ALA A 99 6.19 1.54 9.73
C ALA A 99 5.83 2.37 10.99
N LEU A 100 6.80 2.66 11.86
CA LEU A 100 6.58 3.53 13.02
C LEU A 100 6.45 4.99 12.60
N GLY A 101 7.18 5.41 11.57
CA GLY A 101 7.02 6.71 10.94
C GLY A 101 5.60 6.89 10.38
N PHE A 102 5.05 5.87 9.74
CA PHE A 102 3.64 5.87 9.31
C PHE A 102 2.69 6.01 10.50
N ALA A 103 2.87 5.22 11.57
CA ALA A 103 2.01 5.27 12.74
C ALA A 103 2.02 6.66 13.40
N LEU A 104 3.20 7.20 13.64
CA LEU A 104 3.35 8.50 14.30
C LEU A 104 2.86 9.65 13.43
N GLY A 105 3.24 9.66 12.15
CA GLY A 105 2.80 10.67 11.18
C GLY A 105 1.27 10.67 10.99
N SER A 106 0.65 9.48 10.98
CA SER A 106 -0.81 9.31 10.94
C SER A 106 -1.47 9.92 12.16
N ALA A 107 -1.00 9.58 13.37
CA ALA A 107 -1.56 10.07 14.61
C ALA A 107 -1.41 11.60 14.74
N LEU A 108 -0.27 12.16 14.36
CA LEU A 108 -0.05 13.61 14.33
C LEU A 108 -0.98 14.32 13.34
N ALA A 109 -1.16 13.79 12.13
CA ALA A 109 -2.04 14.37 11.13
C ALA A 109 -3.52 14.39 11.58
N GLU A 110 -3.98 13.36 12.31
CA GLU A 110 -5.32 13.34 12.90
C GLU A 110 -5.47 14.40 14.01
N LEU A 111 -4.50 14.49 14.92
CA LEU A 111 -4.50 15.52 15.96
C LEU A 111 -4.51 16.94 15.40
N GLU A 112 -3.84 17.15 14.26
CA GLU A 112 -3.78 18.41 13.55
C GLU A 112 -5.06 18.71 12.73
N GLY A 113 -5.97 17.75 12.63
CA GLY A 113 -7.17 17.87 11.82
C GLY A 113 -6.90 17.92 10.32
N ARG A 114 -5.79 17.36 9.85
CA ARG A 114 -5.46 17.24 8.41
C ARG A 114 -6.26 16.15 7.72
N VAL A 115 -6.69 15.15 8.48
CA VAL A 115 -7.52 14.03 8.04
C VAL A 115 -8.54 13.69 9.12
N GLY A 116 -9.50 12.84 8.78
CA GLY A 116 -10.53 12.40 9.71
C GLY A 116 -11.56 13.49 10.02
N PRO A 117 -12.21 13.45 11.21
CA PRO A 117 -13.32 14.35 11.53
C PRO A 117 -12.97 15.83 11.41
N GLY A 118 -11.73 16.22 11.70
CA GLY A 118 -11.26 17.60 11.59
C GLY A 118 -11.16 18.12 10.15
N ALA A 119 -11.09 17.23 9.15
CA ALA A 119 -10.94 17.53 7.74
C ALA A 119 -12.17 17.11 6.89
N GLY A 120 -13.34 17.03 7.49
CA GLY A 120 -14.57 16.64 6.80
C GLY A 120 -14.81 15.12 6.72
N GLY A 121 -14.07 14.33 7.47
CA GLY A 121 -14.24 12.88 7.59
C GLY A 121 -13.27 12.04 6.75
N TRP A 122 -13.33 10.74 6.99
CA TRP A 122 -12.62 9.75 6.19
C TRP A 122 -13.38 9.49 4.88
N ARG A 123 -12.64 9.41 3.78
CA ARG A 123 -13.22 9.09 2.46
C ARG A 123 -13.13 7.59 2.22
N PRO A 124 -14.21 6.93 1.76
CA PRO A 124 -14.16 5.52 1.36
C PRO A 124 -13.34 5.34 0.09
N ALA A 125 -12.62 4.23 0.00
CA ALA A 125 -11.89 3.89 -1.21
C ALA A 125 -12.86 3.61 -2.39
N PRO A 126 -12.43 3.90 -3.64
CA PRO A 126 -13.11 3.45 -4.83
C PRO A 126 -12.95 1.92 -5.00
N PRO A 127 -13.67 1.30 -5.97
CA PRO A 127 -13.45 -0.09 -6.32
C PRO A 127 -11.98 -0.38 -6.63
N ALA A 128 -11.45 -1.44 -6.01
CA ALA A 128 -10.04 -1.82 -6.11
C ALA A 128 -9.78 -2.80 -7.25
N ALA A 129 -8.53 -2.92 -7.66
CA ALA A 129 -8.08 -3.96 -8.56
C ALA A 129 -8.20 -5.35 -7.91
N TRP A 130 -8.66 -6.34 -8.67
CA TRP A 130 -8.75 -7.72 -8.25
C TRP A 130 -7.41 -8.42 -8.37
N LEU A 131 -6.93 -8.99 -7.26
CA LEU A 131 -5.72 -9.80 -7.25
C LEU A 131 -6.06 -11.22 -7.68
N LEU A 132 -5.52 -11.64 -8.82
CA LEU A 132 -5.68 -13.00 -9.33
C LEU A 132 -4.65 -13.95 -8.68
N PRO A 133 -4.99 -15.23 -8.52
CA PRO A 133 -4.01 -16.26 -8.15
C PRO A 133 -2.91 -16.36 -9.22
N ALA A 134 -1.70 -16.77 -8.82
CA ALA A 134 -0.61 -17.01 -9.75
C ALA A 134 -0.89 -18.26 -10.63
N GLY A 135 -0.36 -18.28 -11.86
CA GLY A 135 -0.48 -19.39 -12.79
C GLY A 135 -1.87 -19.59 -13.37
N GLU A 136 -2.16 -20.83 -13.81
CA GLU A 136 -3.42 -21.22 -14.48
C GLU A 136 -4.72 -20.95 -13.70
N PRO A 137 -4.75 -21.03 -12.35
CA PRO A 137 -5.96 -20.70 -11.60
C PRO A 137 -6.49 -19.27 -11.83
N ALA A 138 -5.65 -18.36 -12.37
CA ALA A 138 -6.07 -17.02 -12.74
C ALA A 138 -7.22 -17.01 -13.75
N LEU A 139 -7.24 -17.97 -14.70
CA LEU A 139 -8.27 -18.05 -15.74
C LEU A 139 -9.66 -18.32 -15.14
N ALA A 140 -9.76 -19.30 -14.26
CA ALA A 140 -11.01 -19.61 -13.57
C ALA A 140 -11.44 -18.47 -12.64
N ALA A 141 -10.48 -17.81 -11.97
CA ALA A 141 -10.79 -16.68 -11.10
C ALA A 141 -11.34 -15.48 -11.88
N VAL A 142 -10.79 -15.17 -13.06
CA VAL A 142 -11.33 -14.12 -13.93
C VAL A 142 -12.74 -14.48 -14.39
N ASP A 143 -12.98 -15.72 -14.85
CA ASP A 143 -14.32 -16.17 -15.28
C ASP A 143 -15.35 -15.96 -14.16
N GLN A 144 -15.06 -16.40 -12.94
CA GLN A 144 -15.93 -16.23 -11.78
C GLN A 144 -16.21 -14.74 -11.46
N LEU A 145 -15.19 -13.89 -11.51
CA LEU A 145 -15.35 -12.46 -11.25
C LEU A 145 -16.18 -11.79 -12.34
N LEU A 146 -15.98 -12.14 -13.61
CA LEU A 146 -16.75 -11.59 -14.73
C LEU A 146 -18.21 -12.02 -14.65
N ASP A 147 -18.49 -13.28 -14.35
CA ASP A 147 -19.85 -13.82 -14.18
C ASP A 147 -20.58 -13.16 -13.02
N ALA A 148 -19.90 -12.96 -11.88
CA ALA A 148 -20.48 -12.31 -10.70
C ALA A 148 -20.88 -10.84 -10.96
N GLN A 149 -20.17 -10.13 -11.84
CA GLN A 149 -20.45 -8.71 -12.16
C GLN A 149 -21.48 -8.52 -13.28
N GLY A 150 -21.78 -9.58 -14.06
CA GLY A 150 -22.73 -9.52 -15.16
C GLY A 150 -22.23 -8.76 -16.39
N THR A 151 -23.09 -8.63 -17.40
CA THR A 151 -22.73 -8.05 -18.71
C THR A 151 -22.71 -6.52 -18.74
N LEU A 152 -23.50 -5.86 -17.90
CA LEU A 152 -23.59 -4.39 -17.80
C LEU A 152 -22.76 -3.88 -16.62
N ARG A 153 -21.46 -4.11 -16.65
CA ARG A 153 -20.51 -3.71 -15.60
C ARG A 153 -19.54 -2.63 -16.10
N PRO A 154 -19.03 -1.77 -15.21
CA PRO A 154 -17.89 -0.92 -15.53
C PRO A 154 -16.67 -1.79 -15.83
N GLY A 155 -15.65 -1.21 -16.45
CA GLY A 155 -14.38 -1.88 -16.62
C GLY A 155 -13.78 -2.34 -15.28
N LEU A 156 -13.25 -3.55 -15.24
CA LEU A 156 -12.55 -4.09 -14.08
C LEU A 156 -11.05 -4.02 -14.30
N THR A 157 -10.31 -3.84 -13.22
CA THR A 157 -8.86 -3.94 -13.21
C THR A 157 -8.45 -5.23 -12.51
N PHE A 158 -7.62 -6.01 -13.17
CA PHE A 158 -7.06 -7.25 -12.64
C PHE A 158 -5.56 -7.10 -12.49
N LYS A 159 -5.03 -7.60 -11.38
CA LYS A 159 -3.60 -7.73 -11.14
C LYS A 159 -3.23 -9.20 -11.10
N TRP A 160 -2.29 -9.63 -11.92
CA TRP A 160 -1.82 -11.00 -11.98
C TRP A 160 -0.31 -11.06 -11.73
N LYS A 161 0.10 -11.96 -10.82
CA LYS A 161 1.52 -12.17 -10.50
C LYS A 161 2.15 -13.10 -11.53
N VAL A 162 3.25 -12.64 -12.10
CA VAL A 162 4.11 -13.36 -13.06
C VAL A 162 5.50 -13.59 -12.46
N ALA A 163 6.41 -14.23 -13.18
CA ALA A 163 7.71 -14.70 -12.69
C ALA A 163 7.60 -15.70 -11.51
N ALA A 164 6.44 -16.34 -11.35
CA ALA A 164 6.15 -17.31 -10.31
C ALA A 164 6.13 -18.76 -10.85
N ALA A 165 6.07 -18.91 -12.18
CA ALA A 165 6.04 -20.21 -12.88
C ALA A 165 6.95 -20.16 -14.12
N ALA A 166 6.98 -21.24 -14.91
CA ALA A 166 7.74 -21.27 -16.15
C ALA A 166 7.21 -20.26 -17.18
N ASP A 167 8.09 -19.50 -17.81
CA ASP A 167 7.78 -18.41 -18.76
C ASP A 167 6.78 -18.83 -19.86
N GLY A 168 6.97 -20.02 -20.45
CA GLY A 168 6.05 -20.52 -21.47
C GLY A 168 4.63 -20.77 -20.96
N LEU A 169 4.48 -21.25 -19.73
CA LEU A 169 3.18 -21.45 -19.10
C LEU A 169 2.50 -20.10 -18.82
N GLU A 170 3.24 -19.16 -18.23
CA GLU A 170 2.70 -17.83 -17.93
C GLU A 170 2.27 -17.09 -19.19
N ARG A 171 3.02 -17.20 -20.26
CA ARG A 171 2.63 -16.64 -21.57
C ARG A 171 1.37 -17.24 -22.13
N ALA A 172 1.17 -18.56 -22.00
CA ALA A 172 -0.09 -19.21 -22.40
C ALA A 172 -1.27 -18.74 -21.55
N VAL A 173 -1.08 -18.57 -20.23
CA VAL A 173 -2.10 -17.99 -19.34
C VAL A 173 -2.40 -16.55 -19.69
N LEU A 174 -1.39 -15.72 -20.04
CA LEU A 174 -1.59 -14.34 -20.50
C LEU A 174 -2.56 -14.30 -21.70
N GLU A 175 -2.35 -15.12 -22.73
CA GLU A 175 -3.25 -15.16 -23.90
C GLU A 175 -4.67 -15.53 -23.46
N GLY A 176 -4.82 -16.53 -22.61
CA GLY A 176 -6.11 -16.91 -22.05
C GLY A 176 -6.78 -15.81 -21.21
N LEU A 177 -6.03 -14.99 -20.48
CA LEU A 177 -6.55 -13.81 -19.78
C LEU A 177 -7.01 -12.75 -20.79
N LEU A 178 -6.18 -12.46 -21.79
CA LEU A 178 -6.49 -11.47 -22.81
C LEU A 178 -7.72 -11.86 -23.64
N ASP A 179 -7.95 -13.13 -23.91
CA ASP A 179 -9.16 -13.61 -24.60
C ASP A 179 -10.47 -13.34 -23.80
N ARG A 180 -10.38 -13.26 -22.48
CA ARG A 180 -11.52 -13.04 -21.56
C ARG A 180 -11.79 -11.56 -21.30
N LEU A 181 -10.76 -10.72 -21.30
CA LEU A 181 -10.87 -9.31 -21.01
C LEU A 181 -11.36 -8.53 -22.23
N ARG A 182 -12.23 -7.55 -22.02
CA ARG A 182 -12.75 -6.65 -23.04
C ARG A 182 -12.47 -5.20 -22.65
N PRO A 183 -12.28 -4.29 -23.59
CA PRO A 183 -12.31 -2.88 -23.23
C PRO A 183 -13.63 -2.53 -22.53
N PRO A 184 -13.65 -1.83 -21.39
CA PRO A 184 -12.55 -1.09 -20.77
C PRO A 184 -11.80 -1.82 -19.64
N ASP A 185 -11.79 -3.17 -19.59
CA ASP A 185 -11.02 -3.91 -18.59
C ASP A 185 -9.51 -3.60 -18.72
N ARG A 186 -8.80 -3.71 -17.58
CA ARG A 186 -7.37 -3.47 -17.49
C ARG A 186 -6.66 -4.65 -16.81
N LEU A 187 -5.44 -4.92 -17.27
CA LEU A 187 -4.57 -5.95 -16.72
C LEU A 187 -3.25 -5.31 -16.24
N ARG A 188 -2.86 -5.62 -15.02
CA ARG A 188 -1.55 -5.32 -14.44
C ARG A 188 -0.80 -6.62 -14.27
N LEU A 189 0.45 -6.66 -14.69
CA LEU A 189 1.34 -7.79 -14.52
C LEU A 189 2.40 -7.42 -13.49
N ASP A 190 2.53 -8.21 -12.42
CA ASP A 190 3.46 -7.95 -11.33
C ASP A 190 4.51 -9.06 -11.27
N ALA A 191 5.73 -8.74 -11.67
CA ALA A 191 6.87 -9.66 -11.69
C ALA A 191 7.68 -9.63 -10.38
N ASN A 192 7.42 -8.69 -9.47
CA ASN A 192 8.16 -8.50 -8.21
C ASN A 192 9.70 -8.54 -8.39
N GLY A 193 10.23 -8.02 -9.49
CA GLY A 193 11.66 -8.03 -9.84
C GLY A 193 12.19 -9.38 -10.30
N GLY A 194 11.33 -10.34 -10.61
CA GLY A 194 11.73 -11.73 -10.87
C GLY A 194 12.21 -12.02 -12.30
N TRP A 195 12.12 -11.08 -13.24
CA TRP A 195 12.61 -11.28 -14.61
C TRP A 195 14.05 -10.82 -14.78
N ASP A 196 14.75 -11.45 -15.72
CA ASP A 196 15.95 -10.91 -16.33
C ASP A 196 15.60 -10.01 -17.53
N ARG A 197 16.58 -9.23 -18.04
CA ARG A 197 16.38 -8.33 -19.18
C ARG A 197 15.87 -9.04 -20.45
N ALA A 198 16.32 -10.28 -20.70
CA ALA A 198 15.91 -11.03 -21.89
C ALA A 198 14.43 -11.47 -21.79
N THR A 199 14.01 -11.94 -20.62
CA THR A 199 12.61 -12.29 -20.37
C THR A 199 11.72 -11.04 -20.43
N ALA A 200 12.12 -9.96 -19.75
CA ALA A 200 11.38 -8.70 -19.77
C ALA A 200 11.21 -8.14 -21.20
N ALA A 201 12.25 -8.25 -22.04
CA ALA A 201 12.18 -7.83 -23.45
C ALA A 201 11.14 -8.65 -24.23
N ARG A 202 11.12 -9.98 -24.08
CA ARG A 202 10.13 -10.84 -24.74
C ARG A 202 8.68 -10.55 -24.32
N TRP A 203 8.48 -10.21 -23.05
CA TRP A 203 7.17 -9.77 -22.56
C TRP A 203 6.79 -8.39 -23.09
N ALA A 204 7.76 -7.46 -23.17
CA ALA A 204 7.55 -6.16 -23.76
C ALA A 204 7.19 -6.25 -25.25
N ASP A 205 7.90 -7.08 -26.05
CA ASP A 205 7.59 -7.33 -27.47
C ASP A 205 6.14 -7.80 -27.69
N ARG A 206 5.58 -8.55 -26.74
CA ARG A 206 4.18 -9.02 -26.81
C ARG A 206 3.17 -7.97 -26.36
N LEU A 207 3.54 -7.06 -25.48
CA LEU A 207 2.61 -6.21 -24.72
C LEU A 207 2.66 -4.73 -25.11
N GLU A 208 3.64 -4.26 -25.89
CA GLU A 208 3.80 -2.83 -26.18
C GLU A 208 2.58 -2.22 -26.92
N ASP A 209 1.86 -3.03 -27.70
CA ASP A 209 0.62 -2.60 -28.40
C ASP A 209 -0.65 -3.17 -27.76
N GLU A 210 -0.59 -3.75 -26.55
CA GLU A 210 -1.75 -4.35 -25.89
C GLU A 210 -2.58 -3.27 -25.15
N PRO A 211 -3.75 -2.87 -25.67
CA PRO A 211 -4.51 -1.75 -25.10
C PRO A 211 -5.12 -2.03 -23.71
N ARG A 212 -5.19 -3.29 -23.29
CA ARG A 212 -5.71 -3.68 -21.98
C ARG A 212 -4.62 -3.69 -20.91
N LEU A 213 -3.34 -3.67 -21.31
CA LEU A 213 -2.24 -3.53 -20.36
C LEU A 213 -2.31 -2.16 -19.69
N GLU A 214 -2.42 -2.14 -18.36
CA GLU A 214 -2.31 -0.89 -17.62
C GLU A 214 -0.84 -0.59 -17.30
N TRP A 215 -0.08 -1.61 -16.84
CA TRP A 215 1.38 -1.54 -16.68
C TRP A 215 2.02 -2.91 -16.38
N LEU A 216 3.34 -2.98 -16.54
CA LEU A 216 4.21 -3.97 -15.90
C LEU A 216 4.70 -3.42 -14.57
N GLU A 217 4.37 -4.09 -13.46
CA GLU A 217 4.83 -3.73 -12.12
C GLU A 217 6.14 -4.46 -11.82
N GLN A 218 7.16 -3.68 -11.48
CA GLN A 218 8.52 -4.13 -11.12
C GLN A 218 9.01 -5.31 -11.96
N PRO A 219 9.19 -5.16 -13.28
CA PRO A 219 9.59 -6.26 -14.16
C PRO A 219 10.98 -6.79 -13.85
N LEU A 220 11.92 -5.92 -13.49
CA LEU A 220 13.32 -6.23 -13.21
C LEU A 220 13.68 -5.95 -11.76
N PRO A 221 14.77 -6.56 -11.23
CA PRO A 221 15.28 -6.27 -9.90
C PRO A 221 15.51 -4.76 -9.67
N PRO A 222 15.36 -4.26 -8.44
CA PRO A 222 15.57 -2.84 -8.13
C PRO A 222 16.94 -2.30 -8.52
N GLU A 223 17.96 -3.15 -8.55
CA GLU A 223 19.33 -2.82 -8.91
C GLU A 223 19.52 -2.57 -10.42
N ASP A 224 18.60 -3.06 -11.24
CA ASP A 224 18.63 -2.87 -12.69
C ASP A 224 17.87 -1.62 -13.15
N GLY A 225 18.23 -0.47 -12.61
CA GLY A 225 17.60 0.80 -12.95
C GLY A 225 17.65 1.10 -14.44
N GLU A 226 18.79 0.82 -15.12
CA GLU A 226 18.94 1.05 -16.57
C GLU A 226 17.90 0.24 -17.38
N GLY A 227 17.74 -1.05 -17.05
CA GLY A 227 16.75 -1.92 -17.69
C GLY A 227 15.31 -1.45 -17.46
N LEU A 228 14.99 -0.98 -16.25
CA LEU A 228 13.67 -0.42 -15.92
C LEU A 228 13.38 0.84 -16.76
N TRP A 229 14.32 1.76 -16.89
CA TRP A 229 14.17 2.94 -17.74
C TRP A 229 14.03 2.58 -19.22
N ALA A 230 14.78 1.60 -19.72
CA ALA A 230 14.68 1.14 -21.10
C ALA A 230 13.30 0.51 -21.39
N LEU A 231 12.74 -0.27 -20.48
CA LEU A 231 11.39 -0.81 -20.61
C LEU A 231 10.32 0.27 -20.55
N ALA A 232 10.46 1.25 -19.66
CA ALA A 232 9.51 2.35 -19.53
C ALA A 232 9.43 3.26 -20.78
N ALA A 233 10.45 3.24 -21.61
CA ALA A 233 10.44 3.93 -22.93
C ALA A 233 9.56 3.21 -23.98
N ARG A 234 9.19 1.94 -23.74
CA ARG A 234 8.43 1.09 -24.66
C ARG A 234 6.97 0.92 -24.24
N LEU A 235 6.73 0.74 -22.94
CA LEU A 235 5.40 0.45 -22.41
C LEU A 235 5.28 0.99 -20.96
N PRO A 236 4.05 1.11 -20.41
CA PRO A 236 3.89 1.56 -19.04
C PRO A 236 4.54 0.61 -18.02
N VAL A 237 5.45 1.14 -17.20
CA VAL A 237 6.10 0.44 -16.09
C VAL A 237 5.72 1.11 -14.77
N ALA A 238 5.35 0.29 -13.78
CA ALA A 238 5.14 0.74 -12.41
C ALA A 238 6.27 0.25 -11.51
N LEU A 239 6.79 1.12 -10.64
CA LEU A 239 7.78 0.74 -9.62
C LEU A 239 7.09 0.45 -8.29
N ASP A 240 7.50 -0.62 -7.59
CA ASP A 240 7.16 -0.99 -6.22
C ASP A 240 8.46 -1.15 -5.39
N GLU A 241 9.17 -2.26 -5.57
CA GLU A 241 10.39 -2.58 -4.81
C GLU A 241 11.50 -1.55 -5.01
N SER A 242 11.62 -1.00 -6.21
CA SER A 242 12.60 0.04 -6.52
C SER A 242 12.37 1.33 -5.72
N LEU A 243 11.10 1.71 -5.46
CA LEU A 243 10.78 2.89 -4.65
C LEU A 243 11.19 2.71 -3.18
N ARG A 244 11.17 1.47 -2.67
CA ARG A 244 11.63 1.15 -1.32
C ARG A 244 13.14 1.09 -1.22
N ALA A 245 13.81 0.58 -2.28
CA ALA A 245 15.27 0.52 -2.36
C ALA A 245 15.90 1.91 -2.52
N ASP A 246 15.28 2.77 -3.32
CA ASP A 246 15.68 4.18 -3.52
C ASP A 246 14.46 5.10 -3.45
N PRO A 247 14.12 5.64 -2.26
CA PRO A 247 13.00 6.57 -2.11
C PRO A 247 13.10 7.82 -2.98
N GLY A 248 14.30 8.21 -3.41
CA GLY A 248 14.50 9.33 -4.33
C GLY A 248 13.87 9.13 -5.70
N LEU A 249 13.57 7.89 -6.11
CA LEU A 249 12.86 7.58 -7.34
C LEU A 249 11.42 8.13 -7.33
N CYS A 250 10.78 8.33 -6.17
CA CYS A 250 9.48 8.97 -6.08
C CYS A 250 9.42 10.37 -6.74
N HIS A 251 10.56 11.06 -6.86
CA HIS A 251 10.67 12.37 -7.49
C HIS A 251 11.24 12.35 -8.91
N ARG A 252 11.85 11.23 -9.32
CA ARG A 252 12.58 11.13 -10.60
C ARG A 252 11.93 10.20 -11.61
N TRP A 253 11.12 9.24 -11.14
CA TRP A 253 10.45 8.29 -12.00
C TRP A 253 9.25 8.93 -12.72
N PRO A 254 9.18 8.91 -14.05
CA PRO A 254 8.13 9.59 -14.80
C PRO A 254 6.86 8.73 -15.00
N GLY A 255 6.89 7.47 -14.60
CA GLY A 255 5.80 6.50 -14.76
C GLY A 255 5.05 6.20 -13.47
N TRP A 256 4.28 5.12 -13.48
CA TRP A 256 3.49 4.69 -12.36
C TRP A 256 4.34 4.34 -11.12
N GLN A 257 3.83 4.70 -9.97
CA GLN A 257 4.42 4.43 -8.66
C GLN A 257 3.41 3.69 -7.79
N VAL A 258 3.75 2.47 -7.38
CA VAL A 258 2.96 1.70 -6.41
C VAL A 258 3.34 2.18 -5.01
N ARG A 259 2.48 2.99 -4.40
CA ARG A 259 2.73 3.59 -3.09
C ARG A 259 2.07 2.75 -1.99
N ARG A 260 2.87 2.35 -1.02
CA ARG A 260 2.42 1.55 0.15
C ARG A 260 2.63 2.34 1.44
N PRO A 261 1.76 3.31 1.76
CA PRO A 261 1.99 4.30 2.82
C PRO A 261 2.36 3.66 4.16
N ALA A 262 1.73 2.53 4.51
CA ALA A 262 1.96 1.85 5.80
C ALA A 262 3.40 1.35 6.03
N ILE A 263 4.21 1.31 4.97
CA ILE A 263 5.62 0.86 5.01
C ILE A 263 6.60 1.85 4.36
N GLU A 264 6.15 3.07 4.05
CA GLU A 264 6.97 4.13 3.42
C GLU A 264 7.35 5.26 4.39
N GLY A 265 6.90 5.22 5.64
CA GLY A 265 7.18 6.26 6.64
C GLY A 265 6.01 7.22 6.81
N ASP A 266 6.30 8.48 7.16
CA ASP A 266 5.28 9.51 7.38
C ASP A 266 4.34 9.65 6.16
N PRO A 267 3.01 9.46 6.30
CA PRO A 267 2.08 9.52 5.17
C PRO A 267 1.74 10.95 4.73
N ARG A 268 2.08 11.97 5.51
CA ARG A 268 1.72 13.37 5.24
C ARG A 268 2.29 13.92 3.93
N PRO A 269 3.54 13.61 3.51
CA PRO A 269 4.04 13.97 2.19
C PRO A 269 3.23 13.37 1.05
N LEU A 270 2.84 12.09 1.13
CA LEU A 270 1.99 11.46 0.11
C LEU A 270 0.57 12.07 0.11
N LEU A 271 0.00 12.36 1.29
CA LEU A 271 -1.28 13.07 1.40
C LEU A 271 -1.22 14.43 0.67
N ALA A 272 -0.13 15.18 0.83
CA ALA A 272 0.07 16.45 0.13
C ALA A 272 0.15 16.25 -1.38
N GLN A 273 0.98 15.31 -1.86
CA GLN A 273 1.12 14.99 -3.28
C GLN A 273 -0.23 14.64 -3.94
N LEU A 274 -1.04 13.79 -3.28
CA LEU A 274 -2.36 13.40 -3.79
C LEU A 274 -3.35 14.57 -3.79
N THR A 275 -3.27 15.44 -2.78
CA THR A 275 -4.11 16.65 -2.68
C THR A 275 -3.73 17.68 -3.75
N GLU A 276 -2.45 17.80 -4.07
CA GLU A 276 -1.90 18.69 -5.11
C GLU A 276 -2.11 18.13 -6.52
N GLY A 277 -2.54 16.90 -6.65
CA GLY A 277 -2.80 16.25 -7.94
C GLY A 277 -1.52 15.79 -8.65
N VAL A 278 -0.54 15.27 -7.92
CA VAL A 278 0.64 14.63 -8.54
C VAL A 278 0.18 13.38 -9.30
N PRO A 279 0.53 13.26 -10.59
CA PRO A 279 0.11 12.12 -11.42
C PRO A 279 0.90 10.84 -11.13
N TRP A 280 0.41 9.73 -11.70
CA TRP A 280 1.07 8.42 -11.74
C TRP A 280 1.28 7.76 -10.37
N LEU A 281 0.46 8.10 -9.38
CA LEU A 281 0.47 7.47 -8.07
C LEU A 281 -0.65 6.44 -7.98
N MET A 282 -0.36 5.22 -7.52
CA MET A 282 -1.35 4.19 -7.21
C MET A 282 -1.17 3.72 -5.77
N VAL A 283 -2.19 3.92 -4.95
CA VAL A 283 -2.19 3.54 -3.53
C VAL A 283 -2.47 2.04 -3.39
N SER A 284 -1.61 1.36 -2.62
CA SER A 284 -1.69 -0.08 -2.37
C SER A 284 -1.65 -0.38 -0.87
N THR A 285 -2.33 -1.45 -0.47
CA THR A 285 -2.31 -1.97 0.91
C THR A 285 -1.00 -2.70 1.22
N ALA A 286 -0.62 -2.70 2.50
CA ALA A 286 0.30 -3.64 3.10
C ALA A 286 -0.43 -4.58 4.08
N LEU A 287 -1.76 -4.72 3.97
CA LEU A 287 -2.64 -5.56 4.77
C LEU A 287 -2.72 -5.07 6.22
N GLU A 288 -3.26 -3.89 6.39
CA GLU A 288 -3.39 -3.15 7.64
C GLU A 288 -4.59 -3.62 8.46
N THR A 289 -4.58 -3.29 9.77
CA THR A 289 -5.77 -3.30 10.61
C THR A 289 -6.72 -2.16 10.21
N GLY A 290 -7.87 -2.02 10.90
CA GLY A 290 -8.79 -0.91 10.66
C GLY A 290 -8.16 0.47 10.86
N LEU A 291 -7.12 0.60 11.72
CA LEU A 291 -6.42 1.88 11.92
C LEU A 291 -5.60 2.31 10.70
N GLY A 292 -4.82 1.42 10.13
CA GLY A 292 -4.07 1.71 8.92
C GLY A 292 -4.97 1.79 7.71
N ARG A 293 -5.95 0.88 7.61
CA ARG A 293 -6.85 0.76 6.46
C ARG A 293 -7.62 2.03 6.15
N ARG A 294 -8.15 2.75 7.14
CA ARG A 294 -8.86 4.01 6.91
C ARG A 294 -7.97 5.09 6.26
N TRP A 295 -6.66 5.09 6.55
CA TRP A 295 -5.68 5.94 5.89
C TRP A 295 -5.50 5.54 4.42
N ILE A 296 -5.31 4.25 4.17
CA ILE A 296 -5.14 3.73 2.81
C ILE A 296 -6.37 4.03 1.97
N ASP A 297 -7.58 3.80 2.50
CA ASP A 297 -8.84 4.09 1.81
C ASP A 297 -8.98 5.58 1.49
N HIS A 298 -8.62 6.47 2.44
CA HIS A 298 -8.66 7.92 2.24
C HIS A 298 -7.69 8.39 1.15
N LEU A 299 -6.44 7.91 1.17
CA LEU A 299 -5.45 8.23 0.16
C LEU A 299 -5.85 7.68 -1.23
N ALA A 300 -6.42 6.47 -1.28
CA ALA A 300 -6.95 5.90 -2.51
C ALA A 300 -8.13 6.71 -3.08
N ALA A 301 -8.98 7.26 -2.22
CA ALA A 301 -10.07 8.14 -2.63
C ALA A 301 -9.56 9.47 -3.21
N LEU A 302 -8.48 10.03 -2.66
CA LEU A 302 -7.83 11.23 -3.20
C LEU A 302 -7.17 10.92 -4.56
N GLN A 303 -6.45 9.81 -4.67
CA GLN A 303 -5.84 9.35 -5.91
C GLN A 303 -6.87 9.22 -7.04
N ALA A 304 -8.05 8.66 -6.75
CA ALA A 304 -9.13 8.51 -7.73
C ALA A 304 -9.71 9.84 -8.24
N GLN A 305 -9.49 10.93 -7.53
CA GLN A 305 -9.88 12.29 -7.92
C GLN A 305 -8.75 13.07 -8.59
N GLY A 306 -7.55 12.49 -8.63
CA GLY A 306 -6.36 13.10 -9.23
C GLY A 306 -6.33 13.02 -10.77
N PRO A 307 -5.26 13.49 -11.39
CA PRO A 307 -5.14 13.59 -12.87
C PRO A 307 -4.99 12.23 -13.56
N THR A 308 -4.56 11.20 -12.85
CA THR A 308 -4.39 9.83 -13.38
C THR A 308 -5.18 8.84 -12.50
N PRO A 309 -6.53 8.86 -12.55
CA PRO A 309 -7.34 7.96 -11.75
C PRO A 309 -7.12 6.51 -12.19
N THR A 310 -6.93 5.62 -11.21
CA THR A 310 -6.80 4.19 -11.45
C THR A 310 -7.32 3.40 -10.25
N ALA A 311 -7.67 2.11 -10.43
CA ALA A 311 -8.13 1.26 -9.35
C ALA A 311 -6.99 1.06 -8.31
N PRO A 312 -7.21 1.30 -7.01
CA PRO A 312 -6.17 1.10 -6.00
C PRO A 312 -5.87 -0.38 -5.78
N GLY A 313 -4.68 -0.68 -5.27
CA GLY A 313 -4.24 -2.04 -4.97
C GLY A 313 -4.65 -2.51 -3.56
N LEU A 314 -5.94 -2.65 -3.29
CA LEU A 314 -6.44 -2.90 -1.93
C LEU A 314 -6.75 -4.37 -1.62
N ALA A 315 -6.47 -5.28 -2.54
CA ALA A 315 -6.64 -6.72 -2.38
C ALA A 315 -8.00 -7.11 -1.76
N PRO A 316 -9.14 -6.84 -2.42
CA PRO A 316 -10.46 -7.17 -1.89
C PRO A 316 -10.55 -8.68 -1.61
N GLY A 317 -11.18 -9.03 -0.48
CA GLY A 317 -11.29 -10.43 -0.01
C GLY A 317 -10.07 -10.96 0.77
N TRP A 318 -9.00 -10.17 0.93
CA TRP A 318 -7.80 -10.57 1.68
C TRP A 318 -7.75 -10.05 3.12
N SER A 319 -8.62 -9.10 3.48
CA SER A 319 -8.71 -8.60 4.85
C SER A 319 -9.51 -9.57 5.72
N PRO A 320 -9.02 -9.96 6.92
CA PRO A 320 -9.81 -10.71 7.87
C PRO A 320 -11.01 -9.91 8.37
N GLU A 321 -11.96 -10.60 8.97
CA GLU A 321 -13.08 -9.98 9.68
C GLU A 321 -12.81 -9.88 11.18
N GLY A 322 -13.55 -9.01 11.87
CA GLY A 322 -13.49 -8.89 13.32
C GLY A 322 -13.20 -7.47 13.82
N PRO A 323 -13.17 -7.29 15.16
CA PRO A 323 -13.06 -5.96 15.77
C PRO A 323 -11.73 -5.25 15.43
N LEU A 324 -10.65 -6.00 15.18
CA LEU A 324 -9.35 -5.44 14.76
C LEU A 324 -9.41 -4.74 13.39
N PHE A 325 -10.42 -5.05 12.57
CA PHE A 325 -10.63 -4.49 11.23
C PHE A 325 -11.81 -3.53 11.16
N ALA A 326 -12.35 -3.10 12.32
CA ALA A 326 -13.41 -2.13 12.39
C ALA A 326 -12.93 -0.75 11.90
N SER A 327 -13.85 0.05 11.34
CA SER A 327 -13.58 1.44 10.97
C SER A 327 -13.46 2.39 12.17
N ASP A 328 -14.05 2.00 13.31
CA ASP A 328 -13.96 2.74 14.58
C ASP A 328 -12.62 2.46 15.28
N PRO A 329 -11.76 3.47 15.48
CA PRO A 329 -10.44 3.31 16.05
C PRO A 329 -10.45 2.84 17.51
N GLU A 330 -11.41 3.27 18.32
CA GLU A 330 -11.54 2.82 19.71
C GLU A 330 -11.80 1.30 19.75
N ARG A 331 -12.68 0.83 18.88
CA ARG A 331 -13.00 -0.61 18.78
C ARG A 331 -11.80 -1.45 18.35
N VAL A 332 -10.96 -0.91 17.44
CA VAL A 332 -9.70 -1.57 17.05
C VAL A 332 -8.72 -1.61 18.21
N TRP A 333 -8.60 -0.51 18.95
CA TRP A 333 -7.74 -0.40 20.13
C TRP A 333 -8.14 -1.37 21.26
N GLU A 334 -9.44 -1.51 21.51
CA GLU A 334 -9.98 -2.43 22.52
C GLU A 334 -9.82 -3.90 22.13
N ALA A 335 -9.76 -4.20 20.84
CA ALA A 335 -9.58 -5.58 20.35
C ALA A 335 -8.26 -6.24 20.77
N VAL A 336 -7.27 -5.46 21.22
CA VAL A 336 -5.94 -5.92 21.64
C VAL A 336 -5.60 -5.52 23.09
N ALA A 337 -6.62 -5.28 23.91
CA ALA A 337 -6.50 -4.89 25.33
C ALA A 337 -6.08 -6.07 26.21
#